data_e4d3593fbc67dacc186d2e7174537954
#
_entry.id   e4d3593fbc67dacc186d2e7174537954
#
_cell.length_a   1.000
_cell.length_b   1.000
_cell.length_c   1.000
_cell.angle_alpha   90.00
_cell.angle_beta   90.00
_cell.angle_gamma   90.00
#
_symmetry.space_group_name_H-M   'P 1'
#
loop_
_entity.id
_entity.type
_entity.pdbx_description
1 polymer ?
#
loop_
_entity_poly.entity_id
_entity_poly.type
_entity_poly.pdbx_seq_one_letter_code
_entity_poly.pdbx_strand_id
1 'polypeptide(L)'
;MVEYQHHFKILNGLNEGLNGEKLEEIVLEGIAYFEREKLWEYVKEYTEVLAVLFHKEHNFEKASYYFFSSHKASEEVFKKEALK
;
A
#
# COMPACT_ATOMS: atom_id res chain seq x y z
N MET A 1 -13.48 10.97 8.94
CA MET A 1 -13.56 10.34 7.61
C MET A 1 -12.73 9.07 7.58
N VAL A 2 -13.26 8.01 7.00
CA VAL A 2 -12.63 6.69 7.00
C VAL A 2 -11.30 6.71 6.24
N GLU A 3 -11.23 7.39 5.10
CA GLU A 3 -10.00 7.52 4.33
C GLU A 3 -8.87 8.12 5.16
N TYR A 4 -9.17 9.21 5.85
CA TYR A 4 -8.19 9.89 6.70
C TYR A 4 -7.72 8.97 7.83
N GLN A 5 -8.64 8.21 8.42
CA GLN A 5 -8.30 7.28 9.49
C GLN A 5 -7.30 6.21 9.04
N HIS A 6 -7.45 5.69 7.83
CA HIS A 6 -6.51 4.72 7.28
C HIS A 6 -5.14 5.33 7.07
N HIS A 7 -5.08 6.53 6.48
CA HIS A 7 -3.81 7.23 6.30
C HIS A 7 -3.13 7.46 7.64
N PHE A 8 -3.89 7.91 8.62
CA PHE A 8 -3.36 8.23 9.95
C PHE A 8 -2.79 6.98 10.63
N LYS A 9 -3.51 5.87 10.57
CA LYS A 9 -3.04 4.59 11.15
C LYS A 9 -1.74 4.13 10.53
N ILE A 10 -1.64 4.23 9.20
CA ILE A 10 -0.44 3.81 8.48
C ILE A 10 0.74 4.69 8.86
N LEU A 11 0.57 6.00 8.82
CA LEU A 11 1.63 6.93 9.17
C LEU A 11 2.08 6.77 10.61
N ASN A 12 1.12 6.55 11.52
CA ASN A 12 1.42 6.34 12.92
C ASN A 12 2.23 5.06 13.13
N GLY A 13 1.84 3.98 12.42
CA GLY A 13 2.58 2.72 12.47
C GLY A 13 4.01 2.86 11.96
N LEU A 14 4.20 3.61 10.88
CA LEU A 14 5.54 3.87 10.34
C LEU A 14 6.38 4.67 11.33
N ASN A 15 5.80 5.69 11.97
CA ASN A 15 6.50 6.52 12.96
C ASN A 15 6.87 5.74 14.22
N GLU A 16 6.02 4.81 14.63
CA GLU A 16 6.27 3.99 15.81
C GLU A 16 7.28 2.86 15.57
N GLY A 17 7.65 2.65 14.31
CA GLY A 17 8.59 1.60 13.97
C GLY A 17 8.05 0.20 14.20
N LEU A 18 6.78 -0.02 13.93
CA LEU A 18 6.17 -1.34 14.05
C LEU A 18 6.89 -2.35 13.16
N ASN A 19 6.92 -3.61 13.60
CA ASN A 19 7.56 -4.66 12.80
C ASN A 19 6.76 -4.93 11.53
N GLY A 20 7.40 -5.67 10.60
CA GLY A 20 6.83 -5.91 9.28
C GLY A 20 5.43 -6.51 9.31
N GLU A 21 5.19 -7.51 10.17
CA GLU A 21 3.90 -8.19 10.25
C GLU A 21 2.78 -7.25 10.71
N LYS A 22 3.03 -6.49 11.77
CA LYS A 22 2.02 -5.55 12.29
C LYS A 22 1.75 -4.43 11.33
N LEU A 23 2.80 -3.88 10.73
CA LEU A 23 2.66 -2.83 9.75
C LEU A 23 1.95 -3.34 8.50
N GLU A 24 2.28 -4.55 8.06
CA GLU A 24 1.60 -5.18 6.93
C GLU A 24 0.09 -5.26 7.16
N GLU A 25 -0.32 -5.71 8.35
CA GLU A 25 -1.73 -5.82 8.69
C GLU A 25 -2.46 -4.48 8.59
N ILE A 26 -1.88 -3.44 9.18
CA ILE A 26 -2.47 -2.09 9.16
C ILE A 26 -2.54 -1.56 7.74
N VAL A 27 -1.47 -1.71 6.97
CA VAL A 27 -1.42 -1.20 5.60
C VAL A 27 -2.39 -1.96 4.70
N LEU A 28 -2.47 -3.29 4.83
CA LEU A 28 -3.39 -4.09 4.03
C LEU A 28 -4.85 -3.73 4.30
N GLU A 29 -5.20 -3.43 5.54
CA GLU A 29 -6.53 -2.98 5.89
C GLU A 29 -6.86 -1.67 5.16
N GLY A 30 -5.91 -0.74 5.15
CA GLY A 30 -6.08 0.51 4.41
C GLY A 30 -6.15 0.29 2.90
N ILE A 31 -5.29 -0.56 2.37
CA ILE A 31 -5.28 -0.88 0.94
C ILE A 31 -6.62 -1.47 0.51
N ALA A 32 -7.20 -2.37 1.30
CA ALA A 32 -8.51 -2.96 0.98
C ALA A 32 -9.58 -1.88 0.87
N TYR A 33 -9.55 -0.90 1.76
CA TYR A 33 -10.47 0.23 1.69
C TYR A 33 -10.24 1.05 0.42
N PHE A 34 -8.96 1.38 0.13
CA PHE A 34 -8.64 2.21 -1.03
C PHE A 34 -9.01 1.51 -2.35
N GLU A 35 -8.84 0.19 -2.42
CA GLU A 35 -9.25 -0.60 -3.60
C GLU A 35 -10.76 -0.53 -3.80
N ARG A 36 -11.51 -0.70 -2.73
CA ARG A 36 -12.97 -0.66 -2.78
C ARG A 36 -13.47 0.70 -3.26
N GLU A 37 -12.81 1.77 -2.83
CA GLU A 37 -13.15 3.14 -3.23
C GLU A 37 -12.47 3.57 -4.53
N LYS A 38 -11.71 2.66 -5.16
CA LYS A 38 -11.00 2.91 -6.42
C LYS A 38 -10.01 4.06 -6.33
N LEU A 39 -9.39 4.22 -5.18
CA LEU A 39 -8.36 5.22 -4.94
C LEU A 39 -6.99 4.60 -5.26
N TRP A 40 -6.76 4.33 -6.53
CA TRP A 40 -5.64 3.53 -7.00
C TRP A 40 -4.28 4.18 -6.73
N GLU A 41 -4.22 5.52 -6.67
CA GLU A 41 -2.99 6.23 -6.33
C GLU A 41 -2.48 5.83 -4.94
N TYR A 42 -3.40 5.69 -3.99
CA TYR A 42 -3.04 5.27 -2.63
C TYR A 42 -2.71 3.79 -2.55
N VAL A 43 -3.41 2.97 -3.32
CA VAL A 43 -3.11 1.54 -3.40
C VAL A 43 -1.67 1.36 -3.90
N LYS A 44 -1.31 2.05 -4.97
CA LYS A 44 0.04 2.02 -5.53
C LYS A 44 1.07 2.43 -4.48
N GLU A 45 0.85 3.57 -3.83
CA GLU A 45 1.79 4.13 -2.87
C GLU A 45 2.03 3.20 -1.68
N TYR A 46 0.97 2.67 -1.10
CA TYR A 46 1.09 1.85 0.10
C TYR A 46 1.58 0.42 -0.19
N THR A 47 1.23 -0.14 -1.35
CA THR A 47 1.83 -1.42 -1.73
C THR A 47 3.32 -1.28 -1.98
N GLU A 48 3.75 -0.15 -2.53
CA GLU A 48 5.17 0.15 -2.71
C GLU A 48 5.90 0.27 -1.38
N VAL A 49 5.26 0.92 -0.39
CA VAL A 49 5.82 1.01 0.96
C VAL A 49 6.07 -0.37 1.54
N LEU A 50 5.10 -1.28 1.41
CA LEU A 50 5.26 -2.66 1.89
C LEU A 50 6.37 -3.39 1.13
N ALA A 51 6.44 -3.20 -0.18
CA ALA A 51 7.48 -3.83 -0.99
C ALA A 51 8.88 -3.43 -0.54
N VAL A 52 9.08 -2.13 -0.31
CA VAL A 52 10.36 -1.62 0.16
C VAL A 52 10.68 -2.15 1.55
N LEU A 53 9.68 -2.17 2.44
CA LEU A 53 9.86 -2.67 3.80
C LEU A 53 10.33 -4.13 3.80
N PHE A 54 9.66 -4.99 3.05
CA PHE A 54 10.03 -6.41 3.01
C PHE A 54 11.34 -6.64 2.27
N HIS A 55 11.67 -5.80 1.31
CA HIS A 55 12.97 -5.86 0.65
C HIS A 55 14.09 -5.60 1.66
N LYS A 56 13.91 -4.60 2.52
CA LYS A 56 14.89 -4.27 3.57
C LYS A 56 15.02 -5.41 4.58
N GLU A 57 13.95 -6.14 4.84
CA GLU A 57 13.96 -7.27 5.76
C GLU A 57 14.45 -8.56 5.10
N HIS A 58 14.86 -8.49 3.83
CA HIS A 58 15.30 -9.65 3.03
C HIS A 58 14.20 -10.68 2.79
N ASN A 59 12.94 -10.28 2.91
CA ASN A 59 11.80 -11.12 2.54
C ASN A 59 11.43 -10.82 1.10
N PHE A 60 12.23 -11.38 0.17
CA PHE A 60 12.11 -11.05 -1.24
C PHE A 60 10.84 -11.60 -1.89
N GLU A 61 10.28 -12.68 -1.36
CA GLU A 61 9.02 -13.22 -1.85
C GLU A 61 7.88 -12.22 -1.66
N LYS A 62 7.73 -11.69 -0.45
CA LYS A 62 6.71 -10.68 -0.17
C LYS A 62 7.02 -9.37 -0.88
N ALA A 63 8.29 -8.98 -0.94
CA ALA A 63 8.69 -7.77 -1.65
C ALA A 63 8.28 -7.83 -3.12
N SER A 64 8.55 -8.96 -3.79
CA SER A 64 8.16 -9.16 -5.19
C SER A 64 6.64 -9.10 -5.36
N TYR A 65 5.90 -9.73 -4.46
CA TYR A 65 4.44 -9.72 -4.49
C TYR A 65 3.90 -8.29 -4.43
N TYR A 66 4.42 -7.48 -3.51
CA TYR A 66 3.93 -6.11 -3.35
C TYR A 66 4.40 -5.18 -4.46
N PHE A 67 5.59 -5.40 -5.02
CA PHE A 67 6.01 -4.65 -6.22
C PHE A 67 5.08 -4.95 -7.39
N PHE A 68 4.70 -6.21 -7.58
CA PHE A 68 3.77 -6.59 -8.63
C PHE A 68 2.40 -5.96 -8.40
N SER A 69 1.91 -5.96 -7.15
CA SER A 69 0.64 -5.32 -6.80
C SER A 69 0.68 -3.82 -7.05
N SER A 70 1.79 -3.18 -6.72
CA SER A 70 1.99 -1.76 -6.98
C SER A 70 1.95 -1.46 -8.48
N HIS A 71 2.59 -2.32 -9.28
CA HIS A 71 2.57 -2.19 -10.73
C HIS A 71 1.14 -2.28 -11.28
N LYS A 72 0.36 -3.24 -10.80
CA LYS A 72 -1.04 -3.36 -11.21
C LYS A 72 -1.86 -2.13 -10.86
N ALA A 73 -1.67 -1.59 -9.66
CA ALA A 73 -2.35 -0.36 -9.25
C ALA A 73 -1.93 0.81 -10.14
N SER A 74 -0.66 0.87 -10.53
CA SER A 74 -0.16 1.88 -11.44
C SER A 74 -0.87 1.82 -12.79
N GLU A 75 -1.15 0.61 -13.30
CA GLU A 75 -1.91 0.44 -14.53
C GLU A 75 -3.32 1.01 -14.41
N GLU A 76 -3.96 0.83 -13.26
CA GLU A 76 -5.30 1.38 -13.02
C GLU A 76 -5.29 2.91 -12.96
N VAL A 77 -4.26 3.50 -12.37
CA VAL A 77 -4.07 4.96 -12.37
C VAL A 77 -3.94 5.46 -13.81
N PHE A 78 -3.13 4.78 -14.61
CA PHE A 78 -2.92 5.14 -16.01
C PHE A 78 -4.22 5.10 -16.82
N LYS A 79 -5.01 4.02 -16.65
CA LYS A 79 -6.31 3.88 -17.31
C LYS A 79 -7.26 5.00 -16.92
N LYS A 80 -7.31 5.34 -15.65
CA LYS A 80 -8.15 6.40 -15.14
C LYS A 80 -7.80 7.75 -15.78
N GLU A 81 -6.52 8.03 -15.89
CA GLU A 81 -6.04 9.27 -16.51
C GLU A 81 -6.30 9.30 -18.02
N ALA A 82 -6.16 8.15 -18.68
CA ALA A 82 -6.38 8.04 -20.12
C ALA A 82 -7.84 8.28 -20.51
N LEU A 83 -8.78 8.01 -19.60
CA LEU A 83 -10.22 8.17 -19.85
C LEU A 83 -10.71 9.60 -19.60
N LYS A 84 -9.88 10.45 -19.07
CA LYS A 84 -10.23 11.87 -18.92
C LYS A 84 -10.12 12.59 -20.28
#